data_de5308b9f3399bd745b8dc8ba7877aa3
#
_entry.id   de5308b9f3399bd745b8dc8ba7877aa3
#
_cell.length_a   1.000
_cell.length_b   1.000
_cell.length_c   1.000
_cell.angle_alpha   90.00
_cell.angle_beta   90.00
_cell.angle_gamma   90.00
#
_symmetry.space_group_name_H-M   'P 1'
#
loop_
_entity.id
_entity.type
_entity.pdbx_description
1 polymer ?
#
loop_
_entity_poly.entity_id
_entity_poly.type
_entity_poly.pdbx_seq_one_letter_code
_entity_poly.pdbx_strand_id
1 'polypeptide(L)'
;MQALTGHRFLRLASSFAAAAFVATYPVFIERYLVLTNTYRIPVPHLPEAFRGFRIVHLTDLHYGFLIPMWVIRHVVSRTNRLARDLVVCTGDYVHQRNATSQIDRVWPVLSELTARFGVHSVLGNHDHWADTGRSQEWLTRTGQDLRHKAIPIEKEGQRLWLAGAGDLWEDHRSLDDLLRDIPDSDCRIVLAHNPDTADTRFSSRVDLILSGHTHGGQVDLPLVGTPLLPVRNKEYSSGLRVSPRGTRVFISKGIGWAVFPARFNCLPEIAVLELVPESAGKKTWKGAPIRRPGGMPRDHV
;
A
#
# COMPACT_ATOMS: atom_id res chain seq x y z
N MET A 1 -4.88 46.78 36.13
CA MET A 1 -5.74 46.46 34.96
C MET A 1 -4.97 46.05 33.68
N GLN A 2 -3.80 46.63 33.37
CA GLN A 2 -3.03 46.32 32.15
C GLN A 2 -2.47 44.88 32.09
N ALA A 3 -2.04 44.27 33.20
CA ALA A 3 -1.50 42.93 33.22
C ALA A 3 -2.54 41.81 32.86
N LEU A 4 -3.79 42.00 33.24
CA LEU A 4 -4.88 41.07 32.94
C LEU A 4 -5.28 41.05 31.45
N THR A 5 -5.08 42.17 30.75
CA THR A 5 -5.37 42.28 29.29
C THR A 5 -4.30 41.58 28.49
N GLY A 6 -3.01 41.67 28.92
CA GLY A 6 -1.91 40.95 28.23
C GLY A 6 -2.03 39.42 28.29
N HIS A 7 -2.39 38.88 29.45
CA HIS A 7 -2.60 37.42 29.58
C HIS A 7 -3.82 36.89 28.78
N ARG A 8 -4.88 37.67 28.67
CA ARG A 8 -6.03 37.32 27.85
C ARG A 8 -5.72 37.35 26.36
N PHE A 9 -4.96 38.35 25.89
CA PHE A 9 -4.50 38.46 24.52
C PHE A 9 -3.57 37.30 24.16
N LEU A 10 -2.59 36.96 25.01
CA LEU A 10 -1.68 35.81 24.80
C LEU A 10 -2.46 34.48 24.72
N ARG A 11 -3.44 34.27 25.58
CA ARG A 11 -4.30 33.08 25.54
C ARG A 11 -5.13 32.99 24.25
N LEU A 12 -5.72 34.08 23.80
CA LEU A 12 -6.46 34.14 22.54
C LEU A 12 -5.55 33.90 21.34
N ALA A 13 -4.38 34.53 21.30
CA ALA A 13 -3.41 34.33 20.23
C ALA A 13 -2.88 32.89 20.18
N SER A 14 -2.57 32.28 21.32
CA SER A 14 -2.16 30.87 21.38
C SER A 14 -3.28 29.90 20.99
N SER A 15 -4.52 30.18 21.38
CA SER A 15 -5.69 29.37 20.98
C SER A 15 -5.94 29.47 19.47
N PHE A 16 -5.81 30.66 18.89
CA PHE A 16 -5.94 30.87 17.45
C PHE A 16 -4.80 30.15 16.68
N ALA A 17 -3.55 30.26 17.14
CA ALA A 17 -2.41 29.57 16.54
C ALA A 17 -2.57 28.04 16.61
N ALA A 18 -3.05 27.51 17.74
CA ALA A 18 -3.32 26.08 17.88
C ALA A 18 -4.44 25.62 16.93
N ALA A 19 -5.52 26.38 16.83
CA ALA A 19 -6.62 26.08 15.91
C ALA A 19 -6.16 26.12 14.43
N ALA A 20 -5.37 27.13 14.07
CA ALA A 20 -4.80 27.25 12.73
C ALA A 20 -3.84 26.08 12.43
N PHE A 21 -3.01 25.65 13.38
CA PHE A 21 -2.14 24.49 13.24
C PHE A 21 -2.95 23.21 13.02
N VAL A 22 -3.98 22.96 13.86
CA VAL A 22 -4.85 21.77 13.70
C VAL A 22 -5.54 21.77 12.34
N ALA A 23 -5.97 22.93 11.84
CA ALA A 23 -6.64 23.03 10.53
C ALA A 23 -5.68 22.82 9.35
N THR A 24 -4.40 23.23 9.48
CA THR A 24 -3.42 23.19 8.39
C THR A 24 -2.55 21.92 8.41
N TYR A 25 -2.31 21.32 9.57
CA TYR A 25 -1.48 20.14 9.77
C TYR A 25 -1.83 18.97 8.82
N PRO A 26 -3.11 18.55 8.66
CA PRO A 26 -3.48 17.46 7.77
C PRO A 26 -3.13 17.70 6.30
N VAL A 27 -3.21 18.96 5.87
CA VAL A 27 -3.02 19.36 4.48
C VAL A 27 -1.55 19.63 4.15
N PHE A 28 -0.80 20.22 5.04
CA PHE A 28 0.56 20.71 4.73
C PHE A 28 1.67 19.89 5.38
N ILE A 29 1.39 19.08 6.38
CA ILE A 29 2.40 18.35 7.13
C ILE A 29 2.15 16.84 7.08
N GLU A 30 1.08 16.35 7.67
CA GLU A 30 0.87 14.90 7.88
C GLU A 30 0.96 14.09 6.60
N ARG A 31 0.37 14.57 5.51
CA ARG A 31 0.35 13.86 4.22
C ARG A 31 1.72 13.65 3.58
N TYR A 32 2.78 14.33 4.06
CA TYR A 32 4.16 14.17 3.58
C TYR A 32 5.04 13.37 4.54
N LEU A 33 4.53 13.01 5.72
CA LEU A 33 5.27 12.24 6.72
C LEU A 33 5.20 10.74 6.41
N VAL A 34 5.86 10.32 5.34
CA VAL A 34 5.88 8.91 4.92
C VAL A 34 6.64 8.07 5.94
N LEU A 35 5.94 7.14 6.60
CA LEU A 35 6.53 6.19 7.54
C LEU A 35 6.94 4.90 6.84
N THR A 36 7.89 4.18 7.43
CA THR A 36 8.14 2.77 7.10
C THR A 36 7.60 1.92 8.23
N ASN A 37 6.56 1.15 7.95
CA ASN A 37 5.92 0.27 8.90
C ASN A 37 6.24 -1.19 8.55
N THR A 38 6.63 -1.98 9.56
CA THR A 38 6.88 -3.41 9.38
C THR A 38 5.73 -4.21 9.99
N TYR A 39 5.20 -5.16 9.24
CA TYR A 39 4.13 -6.05 9.61
C TYR A 39 4.60 -7.50 9.51
N ARG A 40 4.32 -8.32 10.51
CA ARG A 40 4.48 -9.78 10.39
C ARG A 40 3.17 -10.35 9.87
N ILE A 41 3.21 -10.98 8.71
CA ILE A 41 2.02 -11.47 8.02
C ILE A 41 2.00 -13.00 8.09
N PRO A 42 1.07 -13.59 8.85
CA PRO A 42 0.88 -15.03 8.85
C PRO A 42 0.25 -15.44 7.52
N VAL A 43 0.94 -16.32 6.78
CA VAL A 43 0.48 -16.80 5.48
C VAL A 43 0.27 -18.31 5.55
N PRO A 44 -0.93 -18.80 5.22
CA PRO A 44 -1.18 -20.23 5.07
C PRO A 44 -0.30 -20.81 3.98
N HIS A 45 0.03 -22.10 4.11
CA HIS A 45 0.82 -22.82 3.10
C HIS A 45 2.15 -22.15 2.71
N LEU A 46 2.66 -21.21 3.53
CA LEU A 46 3.95 -20.58 3.29
C LEU A 46 5.06 -21.62 3.39
N PRO A 47 5.84 -21.86 2.34
CA PRO A 47 6.97 -22.78 2.41
C PRO A 47 8.03 -22.27 3.40
N GLU A 48 8.72 -23.17 4.08
CA GLU A 48 9.67 -22.83 5.15
C GLU A 48 10.82 -21.92 4.64
N ALA A 49 11.26 -22.12 3.41
CA ALA A 49 12.26 -21.26 2.78
C ALA A 49 11.85 -19.77 2.73
N PHE A 50 10.56 -19.48 2.79
CA PHE A 50 10.03 -18.12 2.79
C PHE A 50 9.71 -17.57 4.18
N ARG A 51 10.07 -18.27 5.25
CA ARG A 51 9.98 -17.72 6.61
C ARG A 51 10.89 -16.49 6.71
N GLY A 52 10.32 -15.36 7.12
CA GLY A 52 11.02 -14.08 7.22
C GLY A 52 11.26 -13.38 5.88
N PHE A 53 10.70 -13.89 4.76
CA PHE A 53 10.76 -13.24 3.45
C PHE A 53 10.09 -11.87 3.51
N ARG A 54 10.78 -10.84 3.01
CA ARG A 54 10.36 -9.44 3.13
C ARG A 54 9.88 -8.90 1.80
N ILE A 55 8.60 -8.57 1.76
CA ILE A 55 7.96 -7.86 0.65
C ILE A 55 7.84 -6.39 1.04
N VAL A 56 8.40 -5.48 0.25
CA VAL A 56 8.08 -4.06 0.36
C VAL A 56 6.91 -3.76 -0.57
N HIS A 57 5.83 -3.28 0.01
CA HIS A 57 4.59 -2.97 -0.69
C HIS A 57 4.40 -1.46 -0.81
N LEU A 58 4.32 -0.98 -2.04
CA LEU A 58 4.03 0.40 -2.42
C LEU A 58 2.68 0.44 -3.13
N THR A 59 1.90 1.47 -2.89
CA THR A 59 0.60 1.68 -3.53
C THR A 59 0.16 3.13 -3.43
N ASP A 60 -0.78 3.54 -4.27
CA ASP A 60 -1.47 4.83 -4.17
C ASP A 60 -0.49 6.00 -4.09
N LEU A 61 0.45 6.08 -5.03
CA LEU A 61 1.43 7.16 -5.07
C LEU A 61 0.79 8.49 -5.46
N HIS A 62 -0.19 8.46 -6.38
CA HIS A 62 -0.94 9.61 -6.86
C HIS A 62 -0.05 10.79 -7.25
N TYR A 63 1.04 10.51 -7.99
CA TYR A 63 1.89 11.57 -8.53
C TYR A 63 1.06 12.54 -9.37
N GLY A 64 1.27 13.83 -9.17
CA GLY A 64 0.57 14.88 -9.90
C GLY A 64 0.17 16.03 -9.00
N PHE A 65 -1.12 16.35 -8.96
CA PHE A 65 -1.59 17.49 -8.17
C PHE A 65 -1.29 17.31 -6.67
N LEU A 66 -0.47 18.21 -6.14
CA LEU A 66 -0.04 18.27 -4.73
C LEU A 66 0.77 17.06 -4.20
N ILE A 67 1.16 16.10 -5.06
CA ILE A 67 2.19 15.10 -4.75
C ILE A 67 3.36 15.34 -5.71
N PRO A 68 4.37 16.10 -5.27
CA PRO A 68 5.49 16.45 -6.12
C PRO A 68 6.47 15.29 -6.31
N MET A 69 7.25 15.34 -7.39
CA MET A 69 8.20 14.28 -7.77
C MET A 69 9.24 13.99 -6.67
N TRP A 70 9.61 14.96 -5.83
CA TRP A 70 10.55 14.70 -4.75
C TRP A 70 10.02 13.69 -3.71
N VAL A 71 8.69 13.63 -3.49
CA VAL A 71 8.08 12.61 -2.63
C VAL A 71 8.29 11.23 -3.24
N ILE A 72 8.01 11.08 -4.54
CA ILE A 72 8.18 9.81 -5.25
C ILE A 72 9.65 9.35 -5.22
N ARG A 73 10.58 10.27 -5.54
CA ARG A 73 12.03 9.98 -5.45
C ARG A 73 12.46 9.59 -4.03
N HIS A 74 11.92 10.26 -3.00
CA HIS A 74 12.18 9.91 -1.62
C HIS A 74 11.68 8.50 -1.29
N VAL A 75 10.46 8.14 -1.71
CA VAL A 75 9.88 6.81 -1.50
C VAL A 75 10.72 5.74 -2.19
N VAL A 76 11.06 5.92 -3.47
CA VAL A 76 11.89 4.97 -4.24
C VAL A 76 13.27 4.81 -3.60
N SER A 77 13.95 5.92 -3.32
CA SER A 77 15.27 5.90 -2.66
C SER A 77 15.21 5.22 -1.29
N ARG A 78 14.17 5.51 -0.48
CA ARG A 78 13.99 4.88 0.83
C ARG A 78 13.70 3.39 0.69
N THR A 79 12.84 2.98 -0.24
CA THR A 79 12.55 1.58 -0.55
C THR A 79 13.81 0.83 -0.92
N ASN A 80 14.66 1.42 -1.78
CA ASN A 80 15.92 0.81 -2.20
C ASN A 80 16.96 0.67 -1.07
N ARG A 81 16.80 1.34 0.05
CA ARG A 81 17.65 1.16 1.25
C ARG A 81 17.11 0.17 2.28
N LEU A 82 15.86 -0.29 2.13
CA LEU A 82 15.30 -1.28 3.05
C LEU A 82 15.84 -2.68 2.75
N ALA A 83 15.94 -3.51 3.80
CA ALA A 83 16.13 -4.94 3.62
C ALA A 83 14.85 -5.54 3.00
N ARG A 84 14.94 -6.01 1.77
CA ARG A 84 13.83 -6.51 0.95
C ARG A 84 14.26 -7.68 0.08
N ASP A 85 13.37 -8.64 -0.06
CA ASP A 85 13.51 -9.73 -1.01
C ASP A 85 12.76 -9.42 -2.31
N LEU A 86 11.57 -8.81 -2.17
CA LEU A 86 10.65 -8.51 -3.25
C LEU A 86 10.09 -7.10 -3.07
N VAL A 87 9.83 -6.39 -4.17
CA VAL A 87 9.02 -5.16 -4.18
C VAL A 87 7.75 -5.42 -4.97
N VAL A 88 6.62 -5.02 -4.43
CA VAL A 88 5.33 -5.08 -5.13
C VAL A 88 4.67 -3.71 -5.14
N CYS A 89 4.02 -3.38 -6.26
CA CYS A 89 3.30 -2.12 -6.42
C CYS A 89 1.87 -2.42 -6.87
N THR A 90 0.88 -1.95 -6.13
CA THR A 90 -0.52 -2.30 -6.37
C THR A 90 -1.36 -1.18 -6.98
N GLY A 91 -0.73 -0.30 -7.78
CA GLY A 91 -1.46 0.67 -8.62
C GLY A 91 -1.62 2.06 -8.03
N ASP A 92 -2.35 2.88 -8.77
CA ASP A 92 -2.59 4.31 -8.54
C ASP A 92 -1.28 5.11 -8.45
N TYR A 93 -0.46 4.98 -9.52
CA TYR A 93 0.82 5.70 -9.62
C TYR A 93 0.63 7.18 -9.91
N VAL A 94 -0.43 7.54 -10.63
CA VAL A 94 -0.78 8.92 -11.02
C VAL A 94 -2.15 9.32 -10.50
N HIS A 95 -2.40 10.64 -10.45
CA HIS A 95 -3.62 11.15 -9.82
C HIS A 95 -4.72 11.54 -10.81
N GLN A 96 -4.36 12.22 -11.90
CA GLN A 96 -5.33 12.91 -12.75
C GLN A 96 -5.81 12.04 -13.91
N ARG A 97 -7.06 12.25 -14.32
CA ARG A 97 -7.63 11.69 -15.56
C ARG A 97 -6.95 12.31 -16.78
N ASN A 98 -6.85 11.53 -17.88
CA ASN A 98 -6.26 11.98 -19.15
C ASN A 98 -4.86 12.61 -18.98
N ALA A 99 -4.02 11.97 -18.17
CA ALA A 99 -2.75 12.53 -17.73
C ALA A 99 -1.53 11.70 -18.15
N THR A 100 -1.43 11.34 -19.44
CA THR A 100 -0.31 10.60 -20.04
C THR A 100 1.05 11.18 -19.62
N SER A 101 1.16 12.51 -19.58
CA SER A 101 2.41 13.18 -19.17
C SER A 101 2.81 12.90 -17.71
N GLN A 102 1.88 12.62 -16.82
CA GLN A 102 2.20 12.21 -15.43
C GLN A 102 2.76 10.80 -15.42
N ILE A 103 2.18 9.90 -16.21
CA ILE A 103 2.67 8.54 -16.39
C ILE A 103 4.13 8.58 -16.88
N ASP A 104 4.41 9.33 -17.93
CA ASP A 104 5.76 9.46 -18.51
C ASP A 104 6.80 10.05 -17.55
N ARG A 105 6.36 10.83 -16.58
CA ARG A 105 7.26 11.43 -15.57
C ARG A 105 7.49 10.52 -14.38
N VAL A 106 6.48 9.76 -13.93
CA VAL A 106 6.61 8.93 -12.72
C VAL A 106 7.35 7.63 -13.00
N TRP A 107 7.08 6.98 -14.13
CA TRP A 107 7.63 5.66 -14.43
C TRP A 107 9.15 5.59 -14.55
N PRO A 108 9.87 6.58 -15.10
CA PRO A 108 11.34 6.58 -15.05
C PRO A 108 11.88 6.47 -13.62
N VAL A 109 11.22 7.09 -12.63
CA VAL A 109 11.61 7.00 -11.22
C VAL A 109 11.22 5.66 -10.62
N LEU A 110 10.04 5.11 -10.98
CA LEU A 110 9.62 3.78 -10.51
C LEU A 110 10.48 2.65 -11.10
N SER A 111 11.08 2.85 -12.27
CA SER A 111 12.00 1.90 -12.87
C SER A 111 13.33 1.78 -12.11
N GLU A 112 13.65 2.72 -11.20
CA GLU A 112 14.81 2.67 -10.31
C GLU A 112 14.61 1.73 -9.10
N LEU A 113 13.39 1.22 -8.88
CA LEU A 113 13.14 0.22 -7.84
C LEU A 113 13.87 -1.08 -8.14
N THR A 114 14.48 -1.67 -7.12
CA THR A 114 15.20 -2.94 -7.24
C THR A 114 14.89 -3.87 -6.08
N ALA A 115 14.89 -5.18 -6.33
CA ALA A 115 14.83 -6.21 -5.31
C ALA A 115 15.44 -7.52 -5.82
N ARG A 116 15.82 -8.42 -4.89
CA ARG A 116 16.45 -9.70 -5.22
C ARG A 116 15.56 -10.57 -6.13
N PHE A 117 14.26 -10.62 -5.84
CA PHE A 117 13.27 -11.39 -6.58
C PHE A 117 12.40 -10.51 -7.50
N GLY A 118 12.92 -9.34 -7.87
CA GLY A 118 12.29 -8.43 -8.82
C GLY A 118 11.30 -7.43 -8.20
N VAL A 119 10.76 -6.62 -9.09
CA VAL A 119 9.71 -5.64 -8.81
C VAL A 119 8.51 -5.99 -9.66
N HIS A 120 7.34 -6.17 -9.04
CA HIS A 120 6.12 -6.59 -9.73
C HIS A 120 4.97 -5.65 -9.44
N SER A 121 4.26 -5.28 -10.50
CA SER A 121 3.31 -4.17 -10.47
C SER A 121 1.99 -4.56 -11.15
N VAL A 122 0.89 -4.07 -10.57
CA VAL A 122 -0.43 -4.04 -11.23
C VAL A 122 -0.92 -2.61 -11.32
N LEU A 123 -1.99 -2.35 -12.06
CA LEU A 123 -2.59 -1.02 -12.20
C LEU A 123 -3.75 -0.85 -11.21
N GLY A 124 -4.00 0.41 -10.82
CA GLY A 124 -5.20 0.82 -10.13
C GLY A 124 -6.13 1.63 -11.05
N ASN A 125 -7.29 2.02 -10.54
CA ASN A 125 -8.29 2.73 -11.33
C ASN A 125 -7.81 4.08 -11.84
N HIS A 126 -7.00 4.82 -11.10
CA HIS A 126 -6.44 6.10 -11.56
C HIS A 126 -5.46 5.93 -12.73
N ASP A 127 -4.71 4.85 -12.79
CA ASP A 127 -3.81 4.56 -13.93
C ASP A 127 -4.61 4.31 -15.21
N HIS A 128 -5.75 3.60 -15.09
CA HIS A 128 -6.68 3.41 -16.20
C HIS A 128 -7.34 4.72 -16.62
N TRP A 129 -7.77 5.54 -15.68
CA TRP A 129 -8.38 6.85 -15.97
C TRP A 129 -7.39 7.85 -16.58
N ALA A 130 -6.11 7.71 -16.25
CA ALA A 130 -5.09 8.59 -16.80
C ALA A 130 -4.77 8.25 -18.25
N ASP A 131 -4.39 7.01 -18.54
CA ASP A 131 -4.16 6.45 -19.87
C ASP A 131 -3.78 4.95 -19.70
N THR A 132 -4.74 4.08 -19.95
CA THR A 132 -4.54 2.62 -19.82
C THR A 132 -3.41 2.11 -20.70
N GLY A 133 -3.40 2.51 -21.98
CA GLY A 133 -2.41 2.04 -22.94
C GLY A 133 -1.00 2.44 -22.54
N ARG A 134 -0.82 3.71 -22.15
CA ARG A 134 0.48 4.23 -21.74
C ARG A 134 0.97 3.59 -20.43
N SER A 135 0.07 3.35 -19.47
CA SER A 135 0.40 2.66 -18.22
C SER A 135 0.87 1.22 -18.47
N GLN A 136 0.19 0.49 -19.35
CA GLN A 136 0.58 -0.87 -19.75
C GLN A 136 1.91 -0.92 -20.51
N GLU A 137 2.15 0.05 -21.38
CA GLU A 137 3.42 0.18 -22.11
C GLU A 137 4.59 0.33 -21.13
N TRP A 138 4.46 1.18 -20.11
CA TRP A 138 5.48 1.35 -19.10
C TRP A 138 5.68 0.10 -18.24
N LEU A 139 4.61 -0.57 -17.81
CA LEU A 139 4.73 -1.85 -17.10
C LEU A 139 5.54 -2.87 -17.89
N THR A 140 5.23 -3.02 -19.18
CA THR A 140 5.93 -3.95 -20.07
C THR A 140 7.39 -3.54 -20.28
N ARG A 141 7.63 -2.26 -20.54
CA ARG A 141 8.98 -1.71 -20.79
C ARG A 141 9.91 -1.88 -19.59
N THR A 142 9.38 -1.77 -18.37
CA THR A 142 10.17 -1.91 -17.14
C THR A 142 10.31 -3.35 -16.66
N GLY A 143 9.61 -4.30 -17.31
CA GLY A 143 9.56 -5.69 -16.88
C GLY A 143 8.81 -5.93 -15.57
N GLN A 144 8.04 -4.95 -15.10
CA GLN A 144 7.29 -5.03 -13.84
C GLN A 144 5.87 -5.58 -14.00
N ASP A 145 5.40 -5.79 -15.24
CA ASP A 145 4.02 -6.16 -15.55
C ASP A 145 3.65 -7.55 -15.01
N LEU A 146 2.83 -7.56 -13.98
CA LEU A 146 2.23 -8.77 -13.44
C LEU A 146 0.71 -8.85 -13.70
N ARG A 147 0.09 -7.82 -14.27
CA ARG A 147 -1.34 -7.78 -14.53
C ARG A 147 -1.82 -8.97 -15.36
N HIS A 148 -2.81 -9.73 -14.87
CA HIS A 148 -3.34 -10.98 -15.46
C HIS A 148 -2.29 -12.07 -15.67
N LYS A 149 -1.23 -12.06 -14.90
CA LYS A 149 -0.16 -13.06 -14.94
C LYS A 149 0.09 -13.65 -13.55
N ALA A 150 0.61 -14.86 -13.54
CA ALA A 150 1.13 -15.50 -12.34
C ALA A 150 2.53 -16.01 -12.61
N ILE A 151 3.43 -15.81 -11.66
CA ILE A 151 4.83 -16.22 -11.75
C ILE A 151 5.24 -16.99 -10.49
N PRO A 152 6.08 -18.03 -10.64
CA PRO A 152 6.70 -18.66 -9.49
C PRO A 152 7.84 -17.78 -8.96
N ILE A 153 7.93 -17.64 -7.65
CA ILE A 153 9.11 -17.16 -6.94
C ILE A 153 9.77 -18.37 -6.30
N GLU A 154 10.99 -18.66 -6.71
CA GLU A 154 11.73 -19.85 -6.24
C GLU A 154 12.85 -19.46 -5.27
N LYS A 155 12.90 -20.14 -4.12
CA LYS A 155 13.92 -19.96 -3.10
C LYS A 155 14.24 -21.31 -2.44
N GLU A 156 15.53 -21.68 -2.46
CA GLU A 156 16.02 -22.92 -1.79
C GLU A 156 15.22 -24.18 -2.20
N GLY A 157 14.88 -24.30 -3.52
CA GLY A 157 14.12 -25.42 -4.04
C GLY A 157 12.63 -25.46 -3.66
N GLN A 158 12.14 -24.45 -2.95
CA GLN A 158 10.73 -24.28 -2.63
C GLN A 158 10.15 -23.10 -3.41
N ARG A 159 8.81 -23.09 -3.57
CA ARG A 159 8.15 -22.13 -4.46
C ARG A 159 6.91 -21.52 -3.80
N LEU A 160 6.70 -20.23 -4.02
CA LEU A 160 5.41 -19.55 -3.87
C LEU A 160 5.02 -18.91 -5.19
N TRP A 161 3.74 -18.70 -5.41
CA TRP A 161 3.23 -18.02 -6.59
C TRP A 161 2.82 -16.59 -6.25
N LEU A 162 3.28 -15.66 -7.10
CA LEU A 162 2.85 -14.28 -7.10
C LEU A 162 2.00 -14.04 -8.33
N ALA A 163 0.76 -13.62 -8.15
CA ALA A 163 -0.19 -13.36 -9.22
C ALA A 163 -0.69 -11.91 -9.18
N GLY A 164 -0.98 -11.32 -10.33
CA GLY A 164 -1.48 -9.94 -10.44
C GLY A 164 -2.87 -9.90 -11.06
N ALA A 165 -3.86 -9.47 -10.30
CA ALA A 165 -5.20 -9.22 -10.81
C ALA A 165 -5.25 -7.90 -11.60
N GLY A 166 -6.23 -7.77 -12.50
CA GLY A 166 -6.63 -6.47 -13.04
C GLY A 166 -7.36 -5.65 -11.99
N ASP A 167 -7.53 -4.35 -12.24
CA ASP A 167 -8.33 -3.49 -11.37
C ASP A 167 -9.80 -3.96 -11.35
N LEU A 168 -10.42 -3.91 -10.17
CA LEU A 168 -11.78 -4.41 -9.97
C LEU A 168 -12.83 -3.61 -10.74
N TRP A 169 -12.60 -2.32 -10.96
CA TRP A 169 -13.55 -1.43 -11.63
C TRP A 169 -13.32 -1.34 -13.13
N GLU A 170 -12.05 -1.36 -13.56
CA GLU A 170 -11.66 -0.98 -14.92
C GLU A 170 -11.18 -2.18 -15.77
N ASP A 171 -10.70 -3.27 -15.13
CA ASP A 171 -10.03 -4.37 -15.84
C ASP A 171 -10.25 -5.73 -15.14
N HIS A 172 -11.43 -5.93 -14.58
CA HIS A 172 -11.73 -7.13 -13.80
C HIS A 172 -11.72 -8.41 -14.64
N ARG A 173 -10.98 -9.42 -14.14
CA ARG A 173 -11.07 -10.81 -14.56
C ARG A 173 -11.19 -11.72 -13.35
N SER A 174 -11.73 -12.94 -13.57
CA SER A 174 -11.84 -13.93 -12.50
C SER A 174 -10.47 -14.32 -11.94
N LEU A 175 -10.36 -14.43 -10.62
CA LEU A 175 -9.18 -15.02 -10.00
C LEU A 175 -9.03 -16.51 -10.34
N ASP A 176 -10.11 -17.22 -10.64
CA ASP A 176 -10.04 -18.61 -11.08
C ASP A 176 -9.31 -18.76 -12.41
N ASP A 177 -9.49 -17.81 -13.34
CA ASP A 177 -8.75 -17.82 -14.59
C ASP A 177 -7.27 -17.53 -14.38
N LEU A 178 -6.96 -16.58 -13.50
CA LEU A 178 -5.59 -16.17 -13.17
C LEU A 178 -4.81 -17.30 -12.46
N LEU A 179 -5.48 -18.12 -11.66
CA LEU A 179 -4.85 -19.11 -10.78
C LEU A 179 -5.01 -20.55 -11.30
N ARG A 180 -5.63 -20.75 -12.47
CA ARG A 180 -6.02 -22.05 -13.04
C ARG A 180 -4.89 -23.07 -13.08
N ASP A 181 -3.70 -22.63 -13.50
CA ASP A 181 -2.55 -23.50 -13.74
C ASP A 181 -1.62 -23.63 -12.52
N ILE A 182 -2.02 -23.07 -11.38
CA ILE A 182 -1.23 -23.11 -10.15
C ILE A 182 -1.68 -24.30 -9.30
N PRO A 183 -0.76 -25.19 -8.88
CA PRO A 183 -1.09 -26.32 -8.02
C PRO A 183 -1.78 -25.88 -6.72
N ASP A 184 -2.80 -26.60 -6.26
CA ASP A 184 -3.51 -26.28 -5.03
C ASP A 184 -2.66 -26.41 -3.77
N SER A 185 -1.57 -27.16 -3.82
CA SER A 185 -0.60 -27.29 -2.73
C SER A 185 0.23 -26.03 -2.52
N ASP A 186 0.40 -25.22 -3.56
CA ASP A 186 1.36 -24.12 -3.56
C ASP A 186 0.79 -22.85 -2.89
N CYS A 187 1.64 -22.11 -2.20
CA CYS A 187 1.29 -20.81 -1.62
C CYS A 187 0.99 -19.78 -2.72
N ARG A 188 -0.14 -19.09 -2.60
CA ARG A 188 -0.66 -18.14 -3.60
C ARG A 188 -0.86 -16.75 -3.00
N ILE A 189 -0.03 -15.79 -3.45
CA ILE A 189 -0.15 -14.37 -3.09
C ILE A 189 -0.64 -13.60 -4.32
N VAL A 190 -1.69 -12.81 -4.16
CA VAL A 190 -2.30 -12.03 -5.24
C VAL A 190 -2.11 -10.54 -4.99
N LEU A 191 -1.64 -9.81 -6.00
CA LEU A 191 -1.67 -8.35 -6.03
C LEU A 191 -3.01 -7.91 -6.63
N ALA A 192 -3.77 -7.10 -5.91
CA ALA A 192 -5.01 -6.51 -6.40
C ALA A 192 -5.16 -5.10 -5.85
N HIS A 193 -5.36 -4.09 -6.70
CA HIS A 193 -5.46 -2.72 -6.23
C HIS A 193 -6.59 -2.56 -5.21
N ASN A 194 -7.82 -2.95 -5.59
CA ASN A 194 -9.00 -2.81 -4.75
C ASN A 194 -9.19 -4.05 -3.85
N PRO A 195 -9.26 -3.90 -2.51
CA PRO A 195 -9.41 -5.02 -1.58
C PRO A 195 -10.76 -5.75 -1.68
N ASP A 196 -11.82 -5.14 -2.23
CA ASP A 196 -13.10 -5.82 -2.50
C ASP A 196 -12.94 -6.99 -3.50
N THR A 197 -11.79 -7.10 -4.17
CA THR A 197 -11.42 -8.28 -4.97
C THR A 197 -11.51 -9.57 -4.15
N ALA A 198 -11.22 -9.52 -2.86
CA ALA A 198 -11.34 -10.67 -1.95
C ALA A 198 -12.77 -11.16 -1.75
N ASP A 199 -13.76 -10.32 -2.01
CA ASP A 199 -15.18 -10.61 -1.83
C ASP A 199 -15.87 -11.00 -3.16
N THR A 200 -15.12 -10.98 -4.29
CA THR A 200 -15.64 -11.46 -5.58
C THR A 200 -15.86 -12.98 -5.58
N ARG A 201 -16.56 -13.47 -6.59
CA ARG A 201 -16.79 -14.91 -6.73
C ARG A 201 -15.58 -15.57 -7.37
N PHE A 202 -14.94 -16.47 -6.64
CA PHE A 202 -13.90 -17.38 -7.14
C PHE A 202 -13.86 -18.63 -6.26
N SER A 203 -13.40 -19.74 -6.80
CA SER A 203 -13.29 -21.04 -6.12
C SER A 203 -11.83 -21.36 -5.74
N SER A 204 -10.87 -20.81 -6.45
CA SER A 204 -9.46 -21.02 -6.21
C SER A 204 -9.04 -20.54 -4.81
N ARG A 205 -8.18 -21.29 -4.14
CA ARG A 205 -7.61 -20.87 -2.87
C ARG A 205 -6.63 -19.71 -3.09
N VAL A 206 -6.73 -18.70 -2.24
CA VAL A 206 -5.80 -17.56 -2.17
C VAL A 206 -5.35 -17.41 -0.73
N ASP A 207 -4.05 -17.42 -0.48
CA ASP A 207 -3.48 -17.35 0.88
C ASP A 207 -3.36 -15.92 1.39
N LEU A 208 -3.05 -14.97 0.48
CA LEU A 208 -2.93 -13.56 0.82
C LEU A 208 -3.22 -12.69 -0.41
N ILE A 209 -4.00 -11.65 -0.22
CA ILE A 209 -4.14 -10.55 -1.19
C ILE A 209 -3.43 -9.32 -0.63
N LEU A 210 -2.66 -8.61 -1.49
CA LEU A 210 -2.03 -7.34 -1.17
C LEU A 210 -2.75 -6.23 -1.94
N SER A 211 -3.27 -5.23 -1.21
CA SER A 211 -4.11 -4.18 -1.78
C SER A 211 -3.78 -2.78 -1.25
N GLY A 212 -4.22 -1.77 -2.01
CA GLY A 212 -4.23 -0.36 -1.66
C GLY A 212 -5.63 0.23 -1.70
N HIS A 213 -5.82 1.26 -2.55
CA HIS A 213 -7.10 1.88 -2.92
C HIS A 213 -7.80 2.68 -1.81
N THR A 214 -7.76 2.22 -0.57
CA THR A 214 -8.53 2.80 0.54
C THR A 214 -7.88 4.02 1.15
N HIS A 215 -6.55 4.18 0.97
CA HIS A 215 -5.74 5.18 1.66
C HIS A 215 -5.86 5.14 3.20
N GLY A 216 -6.34 4.03 3.77
CA GLY A 216 -6.72 3.97 5.17
C GLY A 216 -7.86 4.92 5.53
N GLY A 217 -8.63 5.40 4.50
CA GLY A 217 -9.66 6.42 4.62
C GLY A 217 -9.14 7.86 4.71
N GLN A 218 -7.83 8.07 4.66
CA GLN A 218 -7.11 9.36 4.74
C GLN A 218 -7.33 10.15 6.05
N VAL A 219 -8.56 10.17 6.57
CA VAL A 219 -8.93 10.87 7.80
C VAL A 219 -9.54 9.87 8.76
N ASP A 220 -8.87 9.67 9.89
CA ASP A 220 -9.34 8.81 10.98
C ASP A 220 -9.67 9.69 12.21
N LEU A 221 -10.95 9.95 12.42
CA LEU A 221 -11.43 10.82 13.48
C LEU A 221 -11.51 10.04 14.79
N PRO A 222 -10.98 10.57 15.90
CA PRO A 222 -11.18 9.98 17.21
C PRO A 222 -12.67 9.74 17.49
N LEU A 223 -13.04 8.56 17.97
CA LEU A 223 -14.39 8.11 18.30
C LEU A 223 -15.34 7.89 17.10
N VAL A 224 -15.03 8.40 15.93
CA VAL A 224 -15.87 8.26 14.71
C VAL A 224 -15.26 7.25 13.73
N GLY A 225 -13.93 7.13 13.73
CA GLY A 225 -13.19 6.32 12.77
C GLY A 225 -13.06 6.99 11.40
N THR A 226 -12.99 6.19 10.35
CA THR A 226 -12.80 6.59 8.95
C THR A 226 -14.16 6.83 8.26
N PRO A 227 -14.58 8.08 8.05
CA PRO A 227 -15.93 8.37 7.51
C PRO A 227 -16.08 8.01 6.03
N LEU A 228 -14.99 8.01 5.26
CA LEU A 228 -15.01 7.77 3.82
C LEU A 228 -14.06 6.63 3.45
N LEU A 229 -14.62 5.58 2.85
CA LEU A 229 -13.86 4.47 2.27
C LEU A 229 -14.44 4.14 0.88
N PRO A 230 -13.61 4.12 -0.18
CA PRO A 230 -14.05 3.87 -1.55
C PRO A 230 -14.23 2.37 -1.83
N VAL A 231 -14.71 1.60 -0.86
CA VAL A 231 -14.91 0.14 -0.92
C VAL A 231 -16.29 -0.24 -0.42
N ARG A 232 -16.79 -1.38 -0.87
CA ARG A 232 -18.07 -1.93 -0.41
C ARG A 232 -17.97 -2.46 1.01
N ASN A 233 -16.93 -3.27 1.26
CA ASN A 233 -16.67 -3.83 2.58
C ASN A 233 -15.93 -2.82 3.46
N LYS A 234 -16.64 -2.19 4.39
CA LYS A 234 -16.10 -1.13 5.25
C LYS A 234 -15.07 -1.60 6.27
N GLU A 235 -14.91 -2.91 6.46
CA GLU A 235 -13.83 -3.48 7.26
C GLU A 235 -12.45 -3.34 6.59
N TYR A 236 -12.43 -3.09 5.27
CA TYR A 236 -11.20 -2.96 4.49
C TYR A 236 -10.60 -1.56 4.55
N SER A 237 -10.41 -1.02 5.73
CA SER A 237 -9.77 0.29 5.89
C SER A 237 -8.25 0.22 5.71
N SER A 238 -7.55 -0.58 6.53
CA SER A 238 -6.09 -0.77 6.45
C SER A 238 -5.62 -1.96 7.30
N GLY A 239 -4.38 -2.39 7.10
CA GLY A 239 -3.76 -3.50 7.82
C GLY A 239 -4.26 -4.87 7.34
N LEU A 240 -4.00 -5.92 8.12
CA LEU A 240 -4.44 -7.27 7.78
C LEU A 240 -5.92 -7.46 8.15
N ARG A 241 -6.70 -7.95 7.21
CA ARG A 241 -8.11 -8.32 7.36
C ARG A 241 -8.33 -9.74 6.86
N VAL A 242 -9.49 -10.29 7.19
CA VAL A 242 -9.95 -11.59 6.67
C VAL A 242 -11.29 -11.38 6.01
N SER A 243 -11.41 -11.78 4.75
CA SER A 243 -12.67 -11.69 4.02
C SER A 243 -13.73 -12.62 4.60
N PRO A 244 -15.01 -12.42 4.32
CA PRO A 244 -16.06 -13.35 4.69
C PRO A 244 -15.83 -14.79 4.19
N ARG A 245 -15.00 -14.96 3.17
CA ARG A 245 -14.61 -16.26 2.59
C ARG A 245 -13.35 -16.86 3.23
N GLY A 246 -12.75 -16.19 4.20
CA GLY A 246 -11.54 -16.65 4.88
C GLY A 246 -10.22 -16.24 4.22
N THR A 247 -10.25 -15.52 3.09
CA THR A 247 -9.04 -15.02 2.42
C THR A 247 -8.43 -13.87 3.22
N ARG A 248 -7.12 -13.89 3.44
CA ARG A 248 -6.40 -12.79 4.07
C ARG A 248 -6.18 -11.67 3.07
N VAL A 249 -6.39 -10.44 3.52
CA VAL A 249 -6.16 -9.22 2.73
C VAL A 249 -5.32 -8.27 3.56
N PHE A 250 -4.14 -7.92 3.08
CA PHE A 250 -3.37 -6.82 3.65
C PHE A 250 -3.61 -5.57 2.82
N ILE A 251 -4.04 -4.50 3.48
CA ILE A 251 -4.39 -3.23 2.86
C ILE A 251 -3.43 -2.17 3.37
N SER A 252 -2.59 -1.64 2.48
CA SER A 252 -1.69 -0.54 2.80
C SER A 252 -2.44 0.79 2.75
N LYS A 253 -2.02 1.74 3.61
CA LYS A 253 -2.53 3.12 3.60
C LYS A 253 -2.03 3.94 2.42
N GLY A 254 -1.06 3.42 1.66
CA GLY A 254 -0.50 4.11 0.50
C GLY A 254 0.30 5.37 0.84
N ILE A 255 0.80 6.02 -0.19
CA ILE A 255 1.69 7.18 -0.09
C ILE A 255 0.94 8.51 -0.32
N GLY A 256 0.19 8.59 -1.39
CA GLY A 256 -0.50 9.80 -1.84
C GLY A 256 -1.84 10.05 -1.15
N TRP A 257 -2.71 10.70 -1.88
CA TRP A 257 -4.09 10.97 -1.47
C TRP A 257 -5.00 10.98 -2.71
N ALA A 258 -6.28 10.68 -2.49
CA ALA A 258 -7.34 10.80 -3.48
C ALA A 258 -8.41 11.75 -2.97
N VAL A 259 -9.36 12.18 -3.79
CA VAL A 259 -10.53 13.00 -3.47
C VAL A 259 -10.22 14.28 -2.68
N PHE A 260 -9.64 14.18 -1.49
CA PHE A 260 -9.36 15.32 -0.61
C PHE A 260 -7.86 15.37 -0.22
N PRO A 261 -7.16 16.52 -0.42
CA PRO A 261 -5.71 16.61 -0.26
C PRO A 261 -5.27 16.73 1.21
N ALA A 262 -5.72 15.83 2.06
CA ALA A 262 -5.37 15.80 3.46
C ALA A 262 -5.23 14.38 4.00
N ARG A 263 -4.39 14.23 5.02
CA ARG A 263 -4.35 13.06 5.89
C ARG A 263 -4.40 13.51 7.34
N PHE A 264 -5.22 12.85 8.14
CA PHE A 264 -5.34 13.12 9.56
C PHE A 264 -5.41 11.82 10.34
N ASN A 265 -4.47 11.62 11.27
CA ASN A 265 -4.30 10.38 12.04
C ASN A 265 -4.16 9.13 11.15
N CYS A 266 -3.73 9.34 9.90
CA CYS A 266 -3.59 8.32 8.87
C CYS A 266 -2.36 8.57 8.01
N LEU A 267 -1.18 8.48 8.63
CA LEU A 267 0.11 8.74 8.00
C LEU A 267 0.34 7.85 6.77
N PRO A 268 0.91 8.40 5.68
CA PRO A 268 1.35 7.62 4.53
C PRO A 268 2.38 6.57 4.93
N GLU A 269 2.43 5.45 4.21
CA GLU A 269 3.35 4.39 4.57
C GLU A 269 3.99 3.66 3.39
N ILE A 270 5.26 3.29 3.58
CA ILE A 270 5.92 2.19 2.90
C ILE A 270 5.71 0.97 3.79
N ALA A 271 4.95 -0.03 3.35
CA ALA A 271 4.70 -1.23 4.13
C ALA A 271 5.76 -2.30 3.88
N VAL A 272 6.41 -2.79 4.93
CA VAL A 272 7.34 -3.93 4.89
C VAL A 272 6.63 -5.13 5.48
N LEU A 273 6.38 -6.15 4.67
CA LEU A 273 5.65 -7.35 5.05
C LEU A 273 6.63 -8.50 5.26
N GLU A 274 6.85 -8.89 6.50
CA GLU A 274 7.64 -10.06 6.87
C GLU A 274 6.71 -11.27 6.91
N LEU A 275 6.85 -12.18 5.94
CA LEU A 275 6.01 -13.38 5.86
C LEU A 275 6.41 -14.38 6.94
N VAL A 276 5.42 -14.94 7.62
CA VAL A 276 5.62 -16.00 8.60
C VAL A 276 4.61 -17.13 8.37
N PRO A 277 4.98 -18.40 8.57
CA PRO A 277 4.02 -19.49 8.52
C PRO A 277 2.91 -19.27 9.55
N GLU A 278 1.69 -19.64 9.18
CA GLU A 278 0.59 -19.64 10.14
C GLU A 278 0.82 -20.71 11.19
N SER A 279 0.86 -20.31 12.46
CA SER A 279 0.93 -21.29 13.57
C SER A 279 -0.45 -21.88 13.80
N ALA A 280 -0.55 -23.21 13.75
CA ALA A 280 -1.76 -23.92 14.12
C ALA A 280 -2.20 -23.48 15.53
N GLY A 281 -3.36 -22.84 15.67
CA GLY A 281 -4.01 -22.55 16.94
C GLY A 281 -4.19 -21.08 17.36
N LYS A 282 -3.72 -20.08 16.62
CA LYS A 282 -3.99 -18.67 16.96
C LYS A 282 -4.84 -17.95 15.89
N LYS A 283 -6.15 -18.00 16.06
CA LYS A 283 -7.14 -17.34 15.16
C LYS A 283 -7.31 -15.82 15.36
N THR A 284 -6.58 -15.18 16.27
CA THR A 284 -6.76 -13.76 16.57
C THR A 284 -5.47 -12.98 16.41
N TRP A 285 -5.28 -12.43 15.23
CA TRP A 285 -4.25 -11.42 15.01
C TRP A 285 -4.91 -10.05 14.89
N LYS A 286 -4.67 -9.16 15.87
CA LYS A 286 -5.06 -7.75 15.78
C LYS A 286 -3.91 -7.00 15.11
N GLY A 287 -4.06 -6.69 13.83
CA GLY A 287 -3.03 -6.13 12.95
C GLY A 287 -2.56 -4.73 13.27
N ALA A 288 -1.86 -4.56 14.39
CA ALA A 288 -1.10 -3.34 14.64
C ALA A 288 0.33 -3.48 14.09
N PRO A 289 0.92 -2.41 13.53
CA PRO A 289 2.31 -2.43 13.12
C PRO A 289 3.21 -2.72 14.33
N ILE A 290 4.30 -3.49 14.10
CA ILE A 290 5.32 -3.69 15.13
C ILE A 290 6.05 -2.37 15.29
N ARG A 291 5.71 -1.60 16.30
CA ARG A 291 6.51 -0.45 16.73
C ARG A 291 7.80 -1.00 17.36
N ARG A 292 8.93 -0.94 16.66
CA ARG A 292 10.22 -1.06 17.34
C ARG A 292 10.44 0.23 18.13
N PRO A 293 10.75 0.17 19.44
CA PRO A 293 11.20 1.36 20.16
C PRO A 293 12.49 1.87 19.50
N GLY A 294 12.57 3.16 19.28
CA GLY A 294 13.57 3.92 18.58
C GLY A 294 14.98 3.31 18.55
N GLY A 295 15.39 2.96 17.36
CA GLY A 295 16.77 2.65 17.01
C GLY A 295 17.13 3.43 15.76
N MET A 296 17.80 4.60 15.92
CA MET A 296 18.57 5.20 14.84
C MET A 296 19.62 4.20 14.35
N PRO A 297 19.88 4.08 13.05
CA PRO A 297 21.03 3.33 12.58
C PRO A 297 22.28 4.02 13.14
N ARG A 298 23.09 3.30 13.87
CA ARG A 298 24.48 3.72 14.12
C ARG A 298 25.23 3.45 12.83
N ASP A 299 25.62 4.51 12.18
CA ASP A 299 26.65 4.50 11.16
C ASP A 299 27.92 3.96 11.81
N HIS A 300 28.39 2.82 11.34
CA HIS A 300 29.74 2.37 11.59
C HIS A 300 30.60 2.82 10.40
N VAL A 301 31.57 3.66 10.76
CA VAL A 301 32.76 4.10 10.03
C VAL A 301 33.48 2.93 9.33
#